data_710a817a06e333bc1d32879f9fe2979f
#
_entry.id   710a817a06e333bc1d32879f9fe2979f
#
_cell.length_a   1.000
_cell.length_b   1.000
_cell.length_c   1.000
_cell.angle_alpha   90.00
_cell.angle_beta   90.00
_cell.angle_gamma   90.00
#
_symmetry.space_group_name_H-M   'P 1'
#
loop_
_entity.id
_entity.type
_entity.pdbx_description
1 polymer ?
#
loop_
_entity_poly.entity_id
_entity_poly.type
_entity_poly.pdbx_seq_one_letter_code
_entity_poly.pdbx_strand_id
1 'polypeptide(L)'
;SIRINTDPYSMERIDELLSYFKEKDWFQYKNFKPYCALLRKDVPINSTKENISKEMFTQSEFYRTFCEKDLSEKCEGHFMCQDFEVQSVLNRLLLGKHVRHRSCFCGAQTSNIIFDPLGDIYSCWDVVGQKEQRVGRYMPDFVLENGAADRWFNSRVSEQKCVNCKYVFFCGGGCLANAYRVTGKVKSGECNDYPRLFGYGIRQLYNKKRD
;
A
#
# COMPACT_ATOMS: atom_id res chain seq x y z
N SER A 1 -16.79 0.89 2.84
CA SER A 1 -16.05 0.22 1.76
C SER A 1 -15.71 -1.21 2.14
N ILE A 2 -15.59 -2.09 1.15
CA ILE A 2 -15.15 -3.47 1.32
C ILE A 2 -13.76 -3.61 0.67
N ARG A 3 -12.77 -4.04 1.44
CA ARG A 3 -11.44 -4.35 0.96
C ARG A 3 -11.37 -5.82 0.56
N ILE A 4 -10.90 -6.09 -0.64
CA ILE A 4 -10.70 -7.43 -1.21
C ILE A 4 -9.20 -7.61 -1.36
N ASN A 5 -8.59 -8.41 -0.49
CA ASN A 5 -7.18 -8.77 -0.63
C ASN A 5 -7.02 -9.70 -1.83
N THR A 6 -6.21 -9.28 -2.79
CA THR A 6 -6.14 -9.89 -4.11
C THR A 6 -4.73 -10.34 -4.44
N ASP A 7 -4.60 -11.61 -4.79
CA ASP A 7 -3.45 -12.27 -5.37
C ASP A 7 -3.75 -12.69 -6.83
N PRO A 8 -2.82 -13.30 -7.58
CA PRO A 8 -3.08 -13.74 -8.95
C PRO A 8 -4.29 -14.67 -9.07
N TYR A 9 -4.43 -15.63 -8.15
CA TYR A 9 -5.53 -16.59 -8.18
C TYR A 9 -6.90 -15.92 -7.96
N SER A 10 -7.02 -15.07 -6.95
CA SER A 10 -8.28 -14.34 -6.68
C SER A 10 -8.59 -13.28 -7.74
N MET A 11 -7.55 -12.74 -8.39
CA MET A 11 -7.73 -11.82 -9.52
C MET A 11 -8.32 -12.52 -10.76
N GLU A 12 -7.96 -13.76 -11.02
CA GLU A 12 -8.57 -14.53 -12.11
C GLU A 12 -10.08 -14.70 -11.91
N ARG A 13 -10.50 -14.90 -10.68
CA ARG A 13 -11.89 -15.16 -10.28
C ARG A 13 -12.66 -13.89 -9.88
N ILE A 14 -12.10 -12.72 -10.03
CA ILE A 14 -12.72 -11.47 -9.56
C ILE A 14 -14.07 -11.19 -10.23
N ASP A 15 -14.24 -11.60 -11.49
CA ASP A 15 -15.48 -11.43 -12.23
C ASP A 15 -16.65 -12.20 -11.59
N GLU A 16 -16.41 -13.34 -10.94
CA GLU A 16 -17.40 -14.10 -10.18
C GLU A 16 -17.93 -13.28 -8.99
N LEU A 17 -17.01 -12.66 -8.26
CA LEU A 17 -17.35 -11.80 -7.12
C LEU A 17 -18.12 -10.54 -7.55
N LEU A 18 -17.73 -9.93 -8.66
CA LEU A 18 -18.43 -8.77 -9.21
C LEU A 18 -19.83 -9.15 -9.70
N SER A 19 -19.99 -10.32 -10.30
CA SER A 19 -21.31 -10.85 -10.68
C SER A 19 -22.21 -11.06 -9.46
N TYR A 20 -21.66 -11.59 -8.38
CA TYR A 20 -22.38 -11.71 -7.11
C TYR A 20 -22.83 -10.34 -6.55
N PHE A 21 -21.96 -9.33 -6.56
CA PHE A 21 -22.34 -7.98 -6.12
C PHE A 21 -23.43 -7.35 -6.96
N LYS A 22 -23.42 -7.62 -8.28
CA LYS A 22 -24.48 -7.19 -9.22
C LYS A 22 -25.79 -7.94 -8.95
N GLU A 23 -25.74 -9.26 -8.79
CA GLU A 23 -26.92 -10.09 -8.46
C GLU A 23 -27.61 -9.62 -7.16
N LYS A 24 -26.83 -9.22 -6.17
CA LYS A 24 -27.35 -8.66 -4.91
C LYS A 24 -27.71 -7.18 -4.99
N ASP A 25 -27.54 -6.56 -6.15
CA ASP A 25 -27.81 -5.15 -6.40
C ASP A 25 -27.10 -4.20 -5.42
N TRP A 26 -25.90 -4.58 -4.96
CA TRP A 26 -25.18 -3.79 -3.95
C TRP A 26 -24.60 -2.49 -4.50
N PHE A 27 -24.32 -2.40 -5.80
CA PHE A 27 -23.80 -1.18 -6.42
C PHE A 27 -24.77 0.00 -6.41
N GLN A 28 -26.10 -0.23 -6.21
CA GLN A 28 -27.08 0.84 -6.01
C GLN A 28 -26.81 1.68 -4.74
N TYR A 29 -26.13 1.11 -3.75
CA TYR A 29 -25.87 1.81 -2.50
C TYR A 29 -24.67 2.74 -2.63
N LYS A 30 -24.85 4.04 -2.52
CA LYS A 30 -23.82 5.08 -2.62
C LYS A 30 -22.58 4.82 -1.74
N ASN A 31 -22.77 4.16 -0.60
CA ASN A 31 -21.72 3.85 0.36
C ASN A 31 -21.05 2.50 0.11
N PHE A 32 -21.53 1.72 -0.84
CA PHE A 32 -20.89 0.47 -1.25
C PHE A 32 -19.74 0.78 -2.21
N LYS A 33 -18.52 0.74 -1.71
CA LYS A 33 -17.30 1.06 -2.47
C LYS A 33 -16.27 -0.05 -2.24
N PRO A 34 -16.43 -1.17 -2.94
CA PRO A 34 -15.45 -2.24 -2.89
C PRO A 34 -14.18 -1.85 -3.64
N TYR A 35 -13.04 -2.36 -3.18
CA TYR A 35 -11.77 -2.16 -3.86
C TYR A 35 -10.84 -3.35 -3.71
N CYS A 36 -10.09 -3.66 -4.77
CA CYS A 36 -9.00 -4.60 -4.72
C CYS A 36 -7.79 -3.99 -4.01
N ALA A 37 -7.20 -4.75 -3.12
CA ALA A 37 -5.95 -4.40 -2.46
C ALA A 37 -4.95 -5.52 -2.67
N LEU A 38 -3.74 -5.14 -3.03
CA LEU A 38 -2.64 -6.07 -3.22
C LEU A 38 -2.40 -6.90 -1.96
N LEU A 39 -2.50 -8.23 -2.10
CA LEU A 39 -2.05 -9.14 -1.07
C LEU A 39 -0.51 -9.14 -1.08
N ARG A 40 0.09 -8.74 0.03
CA ARG A 40 1.54 -8.68 0.16
C ARG A 40 2.09 -10.03 0.60
N LYS A 41 3.35 -10.30 0.27
CA LYS A 41 4.14 -11.40 0.84
C LYS A 41 4.50 -11.12 2.31
N ASP A 42 3.53 -10.76 3.10
CA ASP A 42 3.71 -10.60 4.52
C ASP A 42 3.62 -11.98 5.17
N VAL A 43 4.74 -12.70 5.08
CA VAL A 43 4.88 -13.94 5.80
C VAL A 43 4.91 -13.59 7.29
N PRO A 44 3.93 -13.96 8.09
CA PRO A 44 4.10 -13.94 9.53
C PRO A 44 5.36 -14.72 9.86
N ILE A 45 6.19 -14.23 10.78
CA ILE A 45 7.47 -14.82 11.17
C ILE A 45 7.32 -16.32 11.56
N ASN A 46 6.11 -16.73 11.92
CA ASN A 46 5.75 -18.08 12.35
C ASN A 46 4.95 -18.91 11.34
N SER A 47 4.73 -18.43 10.12
CA SER A 47 4.05 -19.27 9.13
C SER A 47 5.05 -20.17 8.42
N THR A 48 4.79 -21.48 8.42
CA THR A 48 5.53 -22.43 7.61
C THR A 48 5.38 -22.05 6.14
N LYS A 49 6.49 -22.03 5.41
CA LYS A 49 6.60 -21.57 4.00
C LYS A 49 5.71 -22.32 2.99
N GLU A 50 4.97 -23.31 3.43
CA GLU A 50 4.25 -24.26 2.56
C GLU A 50 2.91 -23.76 2.00
N ASN A 51 2.31 -22.72 2.60
CA ASN A 51 0.96 -22.26 2.24
C ASN A 51 0.89 -20.91 1.52
N ILE A 52 2.02 -20.37 1.06
CA ILE A 52 2.00 -19.09 0.33
C ILE A 52 2.08 -19.42 -1.16
N SER A 53 1.09 -19.01 -1.93
CA SER A 53 1.14 -19.14 -3.39
C SER A 53 2.49 -18.58 -3.88
N LYS A 54 3.20 -19.38 -4.69
CA LYS A 54 4.56 -19.07 -5.13
C LYS A 54 4.62 -17.79 -5.99
N GLU A 55 3.50 -17.38 -6.51
CA GLU A 55 3.36 -16.21 -7.38
C GLU A 55 2.51 -15.14 -6.70
N MET A 56 3.16 -14.05 -6.35
CA MET A 56 2.49 -12.85 -5.82
C MET A 56 2.72 -11.71 -6.79
N PHE A 57 1.71 -10.89 -6.99
CA PHE A 57 1.85 -9.68 -7.79
C PHE A 57 2.90 -8.72 -7.21
N THR A 58 3.68 -8.10 -8.08
CA THR A 58 4.26 -6.78 -7.81
C THR A 58 3.16 -5.71 -7.87
N GLN A 59 3.42 -4.52 -7.33
CA GLN A 59 2.45 -3.42 -7.40
C GLN A 59 2.06 -3.06 -8.85
N SER A 60 3.04 -3.07 -9.74
CA SER A 60 2.80 -2.73 -11.14
C SER A 60 2.03 -3.81 -11.89
N GLU A 61 2.29 -5.08 -11.63
CA GLU A 61 1.54 -6.21 -12.21
C GLU A 61 0.09 -6.21 -11.74
N PHE A 62 -0.14 -6.04 -10.43
CA PHE A 62 -1.48 -5.95 -9.86
C PHE A 62 -2.31 -4.84 -10.53
N TYR A 63 -1.75 -3.63 -10.60
CA TYR A 63 -2.43 -2.49 -11.21
C TYR A 63 -2.67 -2.70 -12.71
N ARG A 64 -1.67 -3.23 -13.44
CA ARG A 64 -1.78 -3.56 -14.84
C ARG A 64 -2.92 -4.55 -15.08
N THR A 65 -2.93 -5.68 -14.36
CA THR A 65 -3.95 -6.72 -14.51
C THR A 65 -5.35 -6.20 -14.19
N PHE A 66 -5.48 -5.34 -13.16
CA PHE A 66 -6.75 -4.68 -12.85
C PHE A 66 -7.24 -3.82 -14.04
N CYS A 67 -6.36 -3.06 -14.66
CA CYS A 67 -6.69 -2.22 -15.81
C CYS A 67 -7.00 -3.05 -17.07
N GLU A 68 -6.20 -4.10 -17.36
CA GLU A 68 -6.40 -4.98 -18.53
C GLU A 68 -7.73 -5.76 -18.46
N LYS A 69 -8.24 -6.01 -17.27
CA LYS A 69 -9.57 -6.61 -17.06
C LYS A 69 -10.73 -5.61 -17.14
N ASP A 70 -10.47 -4.32 -17.29
CA ASP A 70 -11.47 -3.24 -17.30
C ASP A 70 -12.42 -3.26 -16.10
N LEU A 71 -11.92 -3.67 -14.94
CA LEU A 71 -12.74 -3.93 -13.75
C LEU A 71 -13.45 -2.67 -13.24
N SER A 72 -12.84 -1.51 -13.36
CA SER A 72 -13.47 -0.25 -12.98
C SER A 72 -14.65 0.08 -13.90
N GLU A 73 -14.48 -0.09 -15.21
CA GLU A 73 -15.51 0.24 -16.22
C GLU A 73 -16.66 -0.75 -16.18
N LYS A 74 -16.38 -2.05 -16.00
CA LYS A 74 -17.41 -3.08 -15.78
C LYS A 74 -18.36 -2.79 -14.63
N CYS A 75 -17.97 -1.93 -13.69
CA CYS A 75 -18.73 -1.53 -12.52
C CYS A 75 -18.99 -0.02 -12.46
N GLU A 76 -18.99 0.69 -13.61
CA GLU A 76 -19.32 2.11 -13.72
C GLU A 76 -18.50 3.00 -12.77
N GLY A 77 -17.24 2.64 -12.52
CA GLY A 77 -16.36 3.34 -11.59
C GLY A 77 -16.57 3.03 -10.10
N HIS A 78 -17.54 2.19 -9.75
CA HIS A 78 -17.79 1.80 -8.36
C HIS A 78 -16.77 0.82 -7.79
N PHE A 79 -15.99 0.14 -8.64
CA PHE A 79 -14.96 -0.80 -8.24
C PHE A 79 -13.57 -0.23 -8.52
N MET A 80 -12.75 -0.14 -7.48
CA MET A 80 -11.44 0.50 -7.53
C MET A 80 -10.32 -0.48 -7.19
N CYS A 81 -9.09 -0.10 -7.46
CA CYS A 81 -7.93 -0.80 -6.94
C CYS A 81 -7.05 0.12 -6.09
N GLN A 82 -6.24 -0.50 -5.26
CA GLN A 82 -5.16 0.17 -4.55
C GLN A 82 -4.06 0.52 -5.55
N ASP A 83 -3.95 1.79 -5.93
CA ASP A 83 -3.01 2.31 -6.93
C ASP A 83 -1.81 3.07 -6.32
N PHE A 84 -1.67 3.00 -4.99
CA PHE A 84 -0.61 3.69 -4.25
C PHE A 84 -0.53 5.20 -4.55
N GLU A 85 -1.70 5.81 -4.72
CA GLU A 85 -1.93 7.24 -5.02
C GLU A 85 -1.44 7.70 -6.41
N VAL A 86 -1.03 6.80 -7.30
CA VAL A 86 -0.56 7.16 -8.64
C VAL A 86 -1.64 7.90 -9.43
N GLN A 87 -2.88 7.42 -9.43
CA GLN A 87 -3.98 8.09 -10.13
C GLN A 87 -4.26 9.48 -9.56
N SER A 88 -4.21 9.64 -8.24
CA SER A 88 -4.38 10.93 -7.60
C SER A 88 -3.32 11.93 -8.05
N VAL A 89 -2.05 11.54 -8.07
CA VAL A 89 -0.93 12.37 -8.53
C VAL A 89 -1.11 12.73 -10.00
N LEU A 90 -1.38 11.77 -10.86
CA LEU A 90 -1.50 11.98 -12.30
C LEU A 90 -2.70 12.86 -12.67
N ASN A 91 -3.85 12.65 -12.03
CA ASN A 91 -5.03 13.49 -12.25
C ASN A 91 -4.77 14.95 -11.83
N ARG A 92 -4.05 15.18 -10.73
CA ARG A 92 -3.67 16.54 -10.33
C ARG A 92 -2.73 17.19 -11.33
N LEU A 93 -1.74 16.48 -11.84
CA LEU A 93 -0.84 16.97 -12.91
C LEU A 93 -1.61 17.34 -14.18
N LEU A 94 -2.53 16.49 -14.62
CA LEU A 94 -3.35 16.74 -15.81
C LEU A 94 -4.26 17.96 -15.69
N LEU A 95 -4.74 18.24 -14.48
CA LEU A 95 -5.61 19.39 -14.19
C LEU A 95 -4.82 20.67 -13.88
N GLY A 96 -3.49 20.65 -14.02
CA GLY A 96 -2.63 21.78 -13.64
C GLY A 96 -2.68 22.11 -12.14
N LYS A 97 -3.13 21.16 -11.31
CA LYS A 97 -3.24 21.36 -9.86
C LYS A 97 -1.92 21.03 -9.18
N HIS A 98 -1.64 21.73 -8.09
CA HIS A 98 -0.48 21.45 -7.26
C HIS A 98 -0.45 20.00 -6.81
N VAL A 99 0.68 19.30 -7.03
CA VAL A 99 0.93 17.96 -6.53
C VAL A 99 1.58 18.04 -5.16
N ARG A 100 1.03 17.30 -4.20
CA ARG A 100 1.60 17.23 -2.86
C ARG A 100 2.85 16.34 -2.89
N HIS A 101 4.00 16.95 -2.62
CA HIS A 101 5.24 16.20 -2.44
C HIS A 101 5.26 15.46 -1.11
N ARG A 102 5.79 14.26 -1.12
CA ARG A 102 5.87 13.37 0.05
C ARG A 102 7.31 13.27 0.54
N SER A 103 7.55 13.63 1.78
CA SER A 103 8.84 13.41 2.46
C SER A 103 8.93 12.03 3.14
N CYS A 104 7.82 11.30 3.18
CA CYS A 104 7.68 9.98 3.77
C CYS A 104 6.55 9.20 3.11
N PHE A 105 6.55 7.88 3.24
CA PHE A 105 5.56 7.00 2.60
C PHE A 105 4.21 7.01 3.30
N CYS A 106 4.19 6.90 4.62
CA CYS A 106 2.95 6.80 5.40
C CYS A 106 3.07 7.35 6.82
N GLY A 107 1.97 7.32 7.57
CA GLY A 107 1.89 7.80 8.95
C GLY A 107 2.84 7.09 9.93
N ALA A 108 3.29 5.88 9.65
CA ALA A 108 4.26 5.18 10.47
C ALA A 108 5.59 5.96 10.62
N GLN A 109 5.87 6.87 9.68
CA GLN A 109 7.07 7.70 9.67
C GLN A 109 6.86 9.08 10.30
N THR A 110 5.65 9.39 10.76
CA THR A 110 5.31 10.72 11.27
C THR A 110 4.58 10.70 12.60
N SER A 111 3.47 9.99 12.71
CA SER A 111 2.53 10.18 13.81
C SER A 111 1.72 8.96 14.23
N ASN A 112 1.83 7.83 13.53
CA ASN A 112 1.08 6.65 13.92
C ASN A 112 1.59 6.10 15.25
N ILE A 113 0.67 5.94 16.18
CA ILE A 113 0.88 5.27 17.46
C ILE A 113 -0.19 4.19 17.56
N ILE A 114 0.24 2.94 17.73
CA ILE A 114 -0.61 1.76 17.77
C ILE A 114 -0.38 1.07 19.09
N PHE A 115 -1.42 0.93 19.89
CA PHE A 115 -1.42 0.23 21.16
C PHE A 115 -1.84 -1.22 20.93
N ASP A 116 -1.02 -2.17 21.35
CA ASP A 116 -1.39 -3.56 21.31
C ASP A 116 -2.07 -4.00 22.62
N PRO A 117 -2.79 -5.14 22.63
CA PRO A 117 -3.46 -5.63 23.85
C PRO A 117 -2.50 -6.04 24.98
N LEU A 118 -1.20 -6.16 24.71
CA LEU A 118 -0.18 -6.62 25.65
C LEU A 118 0.57 -5.48 26.34
N GLY A 119 0.18 -4.23 26.06
CA GLY A 119 0.77 -3.05 26.69
C GLY A 119 1.93 -2.43 25.92
N ASP A 120 2.21 -2.90 24.72
CA ASP A 120 3.29 -2.40 23.88
C ASP A 120 2.79 -1.34 22.87
N ILE A 121 3.69 -0.48 22.40
CA ILE A 121 3.42 0.60 21.44
C ILE A 121 4.23 0.37 20.16
N TYR A 122 3.59 0.51 19.01
CA TYR A 122 4.19 0.37 17.68
C TYR A 122 3.84 1.56 16.79
N SER A 123 4.65 1.80 15.74
CA SER A 123 4.38 2.83 14.72
C SER A 123 3.71 2.28 13.46
N CYS A 124 3.78 0.98 13.22
CA CYS A 124 3.26 0.32 12.03
C CYS A 124 2.48 -0.95 12.38
N TRP A 125 1.32 -1.13 11.75
CA TRP A 125 0.48 -2.31 11.92
C TRP A 125 1.18 -3.62 11.54
N ASP A 126 2.03 -3.55 10.51
CA ASP A 126 2.71 -4.72 9.95
C ASP A 126 3.81 -5.28 10.87
N VAL A 127 4.13 -4.60 11.97
CA VAL A 127 5.16 -5.04 12.93
C VAL A 127 4.63 -5.18 14.36
N VAL A 128 3.32 -5.06 14.56
CA VAL A 128 2.70 -5.32 15.87
C VAL A 128 3.03 -6.75 16.32
N GLY A 129 3.46 -6.90 17.57
CA GLY A 129 3.92 -8.17 18.14
C GLY A 129 5.40 -8.49 17.91
N GLN A 130 6.10 -7.79 17.02
CA GLN A 130 7.55 -7.92 16.83
C GLN A 130 8.26 -7.02 17.85
N LYS A 131 8.68 -7.59 18.97
CA LYS A 131 9.19 -6.83 20.12
C LYS A 131 10.39 -5.92 19.80
N GLU A 132 11.23 -6.32 18.83
CA GLU A 132 12.36 -5.54 18.34
C GLU A 132 11.94 -4.28 17.55
N GLN A 133 10.68 -4.21 17.12
CA GLN A 133 10.10 -3.06 16.43
C GLN A 133 9.21 -2.20 17.33
N ARG A 134 9.10 -2.56 18.60
CA ARG A 134 8.39 -1.78 19.59
C ARG A 134 9.04 -0.40 19.74
N VAL A 135 8.23 0.62 19.90
CA VAL A 135 8.68 2.02 20.11
C VAL A 135 8.42 2.49 21.52
N GLY A 136 7.71 1.70 22.32
CA GLY A 136 7.42 2.01 23.72
C GLY A 136 6.46 1.03 24.36
N ARG A 137 6.04 1.35 25.57
CA ARG A 137 5.00 0.65 26.33
C ARG A 137 4.03 1.65 26.91
N TYR A 138 2.78 1.24 27.13
CA TYR A 138 1.77 2.04 27.81
C TYR A 138 1.23 1.37 29.08
N MET A 139 1.62 0.14 29.33
CA MET A 139 1.31 -0.59 30.57
C MET A 139 2.56 -1.25 31.15
N PRO A 140 2.75 -1.24 32.49
CA PRO A 140 1.93 -0.53 33.49
C PRO A 140 2.08 1.00 33.42
N ASP A 141 3.20 1.51 32.89
CA ASP A 141 3.51 2.91 32.75
C ASP A 141 3.81 3.28 31.30
N PHE A 142 3.47 4.52 30.92
CA PHE A 142 3.77 5.02 29.58
C PHE A 142 5.26 5.40 29.47
N VAL A 143 5.96 4.66 28.64
CA VAL A 143 7.39 4.86 28.34
C VAL A 143 7.64 4.72 26.86
N LEU A 144 8.26 5.72 26.22
CA LEU A 144 8.81 5.59 24.89
C LEU A 144 10.27 5.12 24.98
N GLU A 145 10.64 4.14 24.18
CA GLU A 145 12.01 3.62 24.15
C GLU A 145 12.94 4.58 23.43
N ASN A 146 14.05 4.94 24.07
CA ASN A 146 15.06 5.82 23.49
C ASN A 146 15.57 5.28 22.14
N GLY A 147 15.49 6.11 21.09
CA GLY A 147 15.93 5.77 19.74
C GLY A 147 15.01 4.83 18.97
N ALA A 148 14.05 4.14 19.62
CA ALA A 148 13.12 3.26 18.91
C ALA A 148 12.13 4.06 18.05
N ALA A 149 11.60 5.16 18.61
CA ALA A 149 10.75 6.08 17.88
C ALA A 149 11.49 6.73 16.68
N ASP A 150 12.77 7.09 16.85
CA ASP A 150 13.57 7.71 15.80
C ASP A 150 13.79 6.80 14.59
N ARG A 151 13.85 5.49 14.79
CA ARG A 151 13.94 4.52 13.66
C ARG A 151 12.75 4.63 12.70
N TRP A 152 11.58 4.95 13.24
CA TRP A 152 10.34 5.07 12.50
C TRP A 152 10.03 6.53 12.14
N PHE A 153 9.91 7.41 13.11
CA PHE A 153 9.39 8.78 12.96
C PHE A 153 10.32 9.71 12.18
N ASN A 154 11.62 9.53 12.27
CA ASN A 154 12.60 10.35 11.57
C ASN A 154 13.12 9.73 10.28
N SER A 155 12.46 8.68 9.77
CA SER A 155 12.82 8.09 8.49
C SER A 155 12.25 8.90 7.33
N ARG A 156 13.06 9.77 6.77
CA ARG A 156 12.72 10.63 5.62
C ARG A 156 13.39 10.14 4.35
N VAL A 157 12.84 10.52 3.19
CA VAL A 157 13.42 10.17 1.88
C VAL A 157 14.86 10.65 1.72
N SER A 158 15.25 11.73 2.39
CA SER A 158 16.62 12.25 2.40
C SER A 158 17.63 11.32 3.08
N GLU A 159 17.18 10.40 3.90
CA GLU A 159 18.03 9.43 4.62
C GLU A 159 18.05 8.04 3.98
N GLN A 160 17.37 7.87 2.85
CA GLN A 160 17.19 6.59 2.21
C GLN A 160 18.04 6.46 0.93
N LYS A 161 18.29 5.22 0.49
CA LYS A 161 19.02 4.93 -0.76
C LYS A 161 18.39 5.56 -2.01
N CYS A 162 17.11 5.90 -1.96
CA CYS A 162 16.35 6.45 -3.07
C CYS A 162 16.34 7.99 -3.13
N VAL A 163 17.17 8.69 -2.36
CA VAL A 163 17.23 10.16 -2.32
C VAL A 163 17.39 10.79 -3.71
N ASN A 164 18.15 10.15 -4.62
CA ASN A 164 18.37 10.62 -5.99
C ASN A 164 17.34 10.08 -7.00
N CYS A 165 16.31 9.36 -6.56
CA CYS A 165 15.30 8.83 -7.45
C CYS A 165 14.32 9.94 -7.87
N LYS A 166 14.10 10.10 -9.18
CA LYS A 166 13.16 11.11 -9.72
C LYS A 166 11.71 10.94 -9.26
N TYR A 167 11.34 9.78 -8.75
CA TYR A 167 9.99 9.49 -8.25
C TYR A 167 9.88 9.62 -6.72
N VAL A 168 10.96 9.91 -6.00
CA VAL A 168 11.00 9.82 -4.54
C VAL A 168 9.95 10.69 -3.86
N PHE A 169 9.70 11.90 -4.37
CA PHE A 169 8.69 12.80 -3.80
C PHE A 169 7.24 12.45 -4.17
N PHE A 170 7.03 11.53 -5.08
CA PHE A 170 5.72 10.93 -5.33
C PHE A 170 5.54 9.64 -4.52
N CYS A 171 6.57 8.80 -4.46
CA CYS A 171 6.58 7.53 -3.77
C CYS A 171 6.71 7.69 -2.24
N GLY A 172 7.48 8.66 -1.75
CA GLY A 172 7.77 8.83 -0.33
C GLY A 172 8.78 7.82 0.23
N GLY A 173 9.57 7.14 -0.63
CA GLY A 173 10.63 6.20 -0.21
C GLY A 173 10.17 4.75 0.03
N GLY A 174 8.88 4.46 -0.12
CA GLY A 174 8.32 3.11 0.06
C GLY A 174 8.04 2.73 1.51
N CYS A 175 7.50 1.53 1.68
CA CYS A 175 7.06 1.01 2.97
C CYS A 175 8.25 0.60 3.85
N LEU A 176 8.36 1.16 5.04
CA LEU A 176 9.45 0.85 5.98
C LEU A 176 9.38 -0.59 6.53
N ALA A 177 8.18 -1.11 6.77
CA ALA A 177 8.02 -2.49 7.20
C ALA A 177 8.52 -3.46 6.11
N ASN A 178 8.22 -3.16 4.83
CA ASN A 178 8.74 -3.95 3.72
C ASN A 178 10.26 -3.80 3.57
N ALA A 179 10.79 -2.59 3.71
CA ALA A 179 12.23 -2.35 3.73
C ALA A 179 12.93 -3.18 4.82
N TYR A 180 12.37 -3.20 6.02
CA TYR A 180 12.87 -4.03 7.13
C TYR A 180 12.88 -5.53 6.80
N ARG A 181 11.78 -6.05 6.24
CA ARG A 181 11.69 -7.48 5.85
C ARG A 181 12.73 -7.88 4.82
N VAL A 182 12.95 -7.02 3.83
CA VAL A 182 13.87 -7.32 2.72
C VAL A 182 15.34 -7.11 3.12
N THR A 183 15.63 -6.11 3.95
CA THR A 183 17.02 -5.66 4.21
C THR A 183 17.47 -5.80 5.66
N GLY A 184 16.55 -6.10 6.58
CA GLY A 184 16.80 -6.04 8.02
C GLY A 184 16.94 -4.61 8.57
N LYS A 185 16.72 -3.57 7.75
CA LYS A 185 16.88 -2.16 8.14
C LYS A 185 15.66 -1.35 7.78
N VAL A 186 15.06 -0.68 8.77
CA VAL A 186 13.88 0.16 8.56
C VAL A 186 14.17 1.33 7.62
N LYS A 187 15.29 2.01 7.78
CA LYS A 187 15.65 3.21 7.00
C LYS A 187 16.28 2.94 5.62
N SER A 188 16.17 1.75 5.06
CA SER A 188 16.81 1.44 3.78
C SER A 188 16.07 1.95 2.56
N GLY A 189 14.77 2.21 2.67
CA GLY A 189 13.88 2.44 1.54
C GLY A 189 13.64 1.16 0.72
N GLU A 190 12.44 1.00 0.19
CA GLU A 190 12.10 -0.16 -0.65
C GLU A 190 11.26 0.28 -1.85
N CYS A 191 11.81 0.03 -3.05
CA CYS A 191 11.15 0.37 -4.30
C CYS A 191 10.24 -0.77 -4.76
N ASN A 192 8.99 -0.75 -4.38
CA ASN A 192 8.00 -1.72 -4.84
C ASN A 192 7.57 -1.46 -6.30
N ASP A 193 8.53 -1.32 -7.21
CA ASP A 193 8.32 -1.12 -8.64
C ASP A 193 7.53 0.14 -9.02
N TYR A 194 7.57 1.18 -8.17
CA TYR A 194 6.85 2.43 -8.37
C TYR A 194 7.08 3.09 -9.74
N PRO A 195 8.31 3.09 -10.35
CA PRO A 195 8.52 3.63 -11.69
C PRO A 195 7.65 2.97 -12.77
N ARG A 196 7.49 1.66 -12.73
CA ARG A 196 6.62 0.92 -13.67
C ARG A 196 5.14 1.21 -13.39
N LEU A 197 4.74 1.18 -12.12
CA LEU A 197 3.38 1.54 -11.71
C LEU A 197 2.99 2.94 -12.22
N PHE A 198 3.88 3.93 -12.05
CA PHE A 198 3.69 5.29 -12.55
C PHE A 198 3.58 5.35 -14.08
N GLY A 199 4.45 4.60 -14.77
CA GLY A 199 4.41 4.49 -16.24
C GLY A 199 3.11 3.87 -16.77
N TYR A 200 2.58 2.85 -16.11
CA TYR A 200 1.26 2.29 -16.44
C TYR A 200 0.14 3.30 -16.20
N GLY A 201 0.16 4.01 -15.09
CA GLY A 201 -0.82 5.06 -14.80
C GLY A 201 -0.89 6.15 -15.88
N ILE A 202 0.27 6.60 -16.36
CA ILE A 202 0.35 7.58 -17.47
C ILE A 202 -0.30 7.00 -18.74
N ARG A 203 0.02 5.76 -19.12
CA ARG A 203 -0.55 5.13 -20.32
C ARG A 203 -2.06 5.02 -20.23
N GLN A 204 -2.60 4.61 -19.09
CA GLN A 204 -4.05 4.52 -18.88
C GLN A 204 -4.74 5.86 -19.06
N LEU A 205 -4.19 6.92 -18.47
CA LEU A 205 -4.75 8.26 -18.63
C LEU A 205 -4.65 8.79 -20.06
N TYR A 206 -3.56 8.50 -20.75
CA TYR A 206 -3.38 8.89 -22.15
C TYR A 206 -4.41 8.22 -23.06
N ASN A 207 -4.62 6.91 -22.88
CA ASN A 207 -5.60 6.15 -23.67
C ASN A 207 -7.03 6.65 -23.43
N LYS A 208 -7.43 6.86 -22.17
CA LYS A 208 -8.76 7.40 -21.81
C LYS A 208 -9.07 8.81 -22.35
N LYS A 209 -8.07 9.55 -22.78
CA LYS A 209 -8.26 10.90 -23.40
C LYS A 209 -8.37 10.85 -24.93
N ARG A 210 -8.07 9.71 -25.54
CA ARG A 210 -8.15 9.52 -27.01
C ARG A 210 -9.49 8.96 -27.46
N ASP A 211 -10.18 8.29 -26.55
CA ASP A 211 -11.55 7.82 -26.71
C ASP A 211 -12.54 8.91 -26.26
#